data_8e3bcfc25d1f6a3e34aa8d91d53e47d4
#
_entry.id   8e3bcfc25d1f6a3e34aa8d91d53e47d4
#
_cell.length_a   1.000
_cell.length_b   1.000
_cell.length_c   1.000
_cell.angle_alpha   90.00
_cell.angle_beta   90.00
_cell.angle_gamma   90.00
#
_symmetry.space_group_name_H-M   'P 1'
#
loop_
_entity.id
_entity.type
_entity.pdbx_description
1 polymer ?
#
loop_
_entity_poly.entity_id
_entity_poly.type
_entity_poly.pdbx_seq_one_letter_code
_entity_poly.pdbx_strand_id
1 'polypeptide(L)'
;MSIQLGIGGFKPFPVKFVDENKYGDCKALTNYMRNLLKVAGIKSYPALINSGYRSFPADPSFPLDVFDHVILCIPREKDSVWLECTSDHNTAGFLGSFTENKNALLLTENGGVLVPTPRSNYKNNQLSTKTDIILDAEGGAHAVSSIYATGDIDGLFYEVNKEDTDTQKEIYVHYFNYKEPDEFVLKEKEQTGIGTTYHFELSYDKIYDFNAGNKYFLPQRIYQLSNEKINPSYSRRNEYLFRYPYEKTDTTIFHLPEKFSTDNIPSPVELNNDIGYYKKQIVINKEARSLTIITQLNLKKSIISANDYSKIAEFYASVQKNEDQKIVVLSNDRAVAQN
;
A
#
# COMPACT_ATOMS: atom_id res chain seq x y z
N MET A 1 13.98 11.41 -14.80
CA MET A 1 14.43 11.26 -13.40
C MET A 1 14.30 12.62 -12.70
N SER A 2 13.73 12.63 -11.48
CA SER A 2 13.61 13.86 -10.67
C SER A 2 14.82 14.01 -9.76
N ILE A 3 15.53 15.14 -9.86
CA ILE A 3 16.72 15.43 -9.07
C ILE A 3 16.69 16.90 -8.66
N GLN A 4 16.97 17.20 -7.39
CA GLN A 4 17.16 18.56 -6.89
C GLN A 4 18.45 19.17 -7.45
N LEU A 5 18.32 20.27 -8.21
CA LEU A 5 19.44 20.91 -8.92
C LEU A 5 19.82 22.22 -8.24
N GLY A 6 20.63 22.17 -7.21
CA GLY A 6 21.19 23.35 -6.56
C GLY A 6 20.14 24.36 -6.07
N ILE A 7 20.53 25.64 -5.96
CA ILE A 7 19.65 26.75 -5.56
C ILE A 7 19.07 27.41 -6.83
N GLY A 8 17.97 26.85 -7.37
CA GLY A 8 17.36 27.33 -8.62
C GLY A 8 16.28 28.43 -8.45
N GLY A 9 15.87 28.74 -7.22
CA GLY A 9 14.76 29.65 -6.96
C GLY A 9 13.46 29.18 -7.66
N PHE A 10 12.59 30.10 -8.06
CA PHE A 10 11.32 29.81 -8.74
C PHE A 10 11.45 29.60 -10.26
N LYS A 11 12.60 29.92 -10.87
CA LYS A 11 12.78 29.83 -12.31
C LYS A 11 13.07 28.38 -12.73
N PRO A 12 12.23 27.75 -13.58
CA PRO A 12 12.50 26.41 -14.09
C PRO A 12 13.68 26.40 -15.07
N PHE A 13 14.40 25.29 -15.15
CA PHE A 13 15.37 25.07 -16.22
C PHE A 13 14.68 25.07 -17.59
N PRO A 14 15.41 25.49 -18.66
CA PRO A 14 14.89 25.47 -20.03
C PRO A 14 14.46 24.06 -20.44
N VAL A 15 13.42 23.97 -21.30
CA VAL A 15 12.92 22.69 -21.87
C VAL A 15 14.04 21.88 -22.51
N LYS A 16 14.94 22.53 -23.25
CA LYS A 16 16.11 21.92 -23.88
C LYS A 16 17.02 21.21 -22.89
N PHE A 17 17.21 21.78 -21.70
CA PHE A 17 18.03 21.15 -20.64
C PHE A 17 17.45 19.79 -20.22
N VAL A 18 16.14 19.72 -19.97
CA VAL A 18 15.47 18.46 -19.58
C VAL A 18 15.49 17.46 -20.73
N ASP A 19 15.28 17.94 -21.97
CA ASP A 19 15.29 17.07 -23.14
C ASP A 19 16.65 16.42 -23.41
N GLU A 20 17.73 17.17 -23.27
CA GLU A 20 19.09 16.68 -23.47
C GLU A 20 19.59 15.78 -22.32
N ASN A 21 19.30 16.16 -21.09
CA ASN A 21 19.84 15.49 -19.90
C ASN A 21 18.93 14.40 -19.32
N LYS A 22 17.64 14.37 -19.71
CA LYS A 22 16.62 13.39 -19.24
C LYS A 22 16.36 13.42 -17.73
N TYR A 23 16.69 14.56 -17.07
CA TYR A 23 16.37 14.79 -15.66
C TYR A 23 16.07 16.29 -15.41
N GLY A 24 15.48 16.57 -14.24
CA GLY A 24 15.18 17.91 -13.76
C GLY A 24 14.58 17.90 -12.35
N ASP A 25 14.46 19.08 -11.73
CA ASP A 25 13.65 19.24 -10.53
C ASP A 25 12.15 19.32 -10.87
N CYS A 26 11.28 19.40 -9.87
CA CYS A 26 9.82 19.44 -10.06
C CYS A 26 9.40 20.57 -11.01
N LYS A 27 10.01 21.74 -10.92
CA LYS A 27 9.71 22.89 -11.79
C LYS A 27 10.12 22.63 -13.24
N ALA A 28 11.32 22.07 -13.44
CA ALA A 28 11.86 21.77 -14.76
C ALA A 28 11.04 20.69 -15.47
N LEU A 29 10.70 19.58 -14.78
CA LEU A 29 9.91 18.50 -15.32
C LEU A 29 8.49 18.94 -15.63
N THR A 30 7.85 19.73 -14.75
CA THR A 30 6.52 20.29 -14.98
C THR A 30 6.52 21.25 -16.18
N ASN A 31 7.57 22.11 -16.29
CA ASN A 31 7.72 23.02 -17.45
C ASN A 31 7.94 22.24 -18.75
N TYR A 32 8.73 21.17 -18.72
CA TYR A 32 8.95 20.28 -19.88
C TYR A 32 7.64 19.65 -20.32
N MET A 33 6.88 19.00 -19.43
CA MET A 33 5.60 18.39 -19.71
C MET A 33 4.57 19.40 -20.24
N ARG A 34 4.49 20.60 -19.63
CA ARG A 34 3.62 21.69 -20.11
C ARG A 34 3.91 22.06 -21.56
N ASN A 35 5.18 22.13 -21.96
CA ASN A 35 5.55 22.46 -23.32
C ASN A 35 5.24 21.34 -24.30
N LEU A 36 5.40 20.08 -23.92
CA LEU A 36 4.95 18.93 -24.73
C LEU A 36 3.44 18.98 -24.97
N LEU A 37 2.66 19.20 -23.92
CA LEU A 37 1.20 19.35 -24.02
C LEU A 37 0.79 20.54 -24.90
N LYS A 38 1.51 21.67 -24.79
CA LYS A 38 1.29 22.84 -25.65
C LYS A 38 1.50 22.52 -27.12
N VAL A 39 2.55 21.76 -27.47
CA VAL A 39 2.78 21.30 -28.85
C VAL A 39 1.65 20.38 -29.33
N ALA A 40 1.09 19.56 -28.43
CA ALA A 40 -0.08 18.72 -28.71
C ALA A 40 -1.42 19.50 -28.72
N GLY A 41 -1.42 20.83 -28.54
CA GLY A 41 -2.64 21.64 -28.50
C GLY A 41 -3.43 21.53 -27.19
N ILE A 42 -2.82 20.98 -26.15
CA ILE A 42 -3.47 20.77 -24.82
C ILE A 42 -3.09 21.89 -23.89
N LYS A 43 -4.07 22.68 -23.42
CA LYS A 43 -3.87 23.75 -22.44
C LYS A 43 -3.64 23.16 -21.04
N SER A 44 -2.60 23.62 -20.37
CA SER A 44 -2.25 23.18 -19.01
C SER A 44 -1.60 24.29 -18.20
N TYR A 45 -1.72 24.21 -16.86
CA TYR A 45 -1.21 25.19 -15.93
C TYR A 45 -0.31 24.55 -14.88
N PRO A 46 0.90 25.09 -14.63
CA PRO A 46 1.66 24.73 -13.44
C PRO A 46 0.87 25.08 -12.18
N ALA A 47 0.98 24.25 -11.16
CA ALA A 47 0.33 24.45 -9.88
C ALA A 47 1.33 24.29 -8.75
N LEU A 48 1.51 25.34 -7.94
CA LEU A 48 2.30 25.28 -6.72
C LEU A 48 1.51 24.58 -5.63
N ILE A 49 2.14 23.69 -4.88
CA ILE A 49 1.47 22.88 -3.86
C ILE A 49 2.40 22.65 -2.65
N ASN A 50 1.83 22.54 -1.45
CA ASN A 50 2.54 22.10 -0.26
C ASN A 50 2.44 20.57 -0.19
N SER A 51 3.52 19.88 -0.52
CA SER A 51 3.55 18.42 -0.66
C SER A 51 3.58 17.67 0.68
N GLY A 52 3.31 16.35 0.63
CA GLY A 52 3.30 15.46 1.80
C GLY A 52 1.95 15.39 2.52
N TYR A 53 1.53 14.17 2.90
CA TYR A 53 0.21 13.91 3.48
C TYR A 53 -0.03 14.58 4.84
N ARG A 54 1.02 15.03 5.52
CA ARG A 54 0.93 15.75 6.82
C ARG A 54 1.08 17.26 6.70
N SER A 55 1.39 17.79 5.52
CA SER A 55 1.56 19.22 5.33
C SER A 55 0.20 19.94 5.34
N PHE A 56 0.19 21.16 5.86
CA PHE A 56 -1.02 21.98 5.89
C PHE A 56 -1.40 22.44 4.47
N PRO A 57 -2.68 22.38 4.10
CA PRO A 57 -3.14 22.98 2.85
C PRO A 57 -2.99 24.49 2.92
N ALA A 58 -2.72 25.12 1.76
CA ALA A 58 -2.74 26.57 1.67
C ALA A 58 -4.12 27.11 2.07
N ASP A 59 -4.14 28.11 2.96
CA ASP A 59 -5.36 28.73 3.47
C ASP A 59 -5.77 29.88 2.55
N PRO A 60 -6.97 29.84 1.91
CA PRO A 60 -7.46 30.91 1.06
C PRO A 60 -7.69 32.21 1.81
N SER A 61 -7.88 32.19 3.13
CA SER A 61 -8.09 33.36 3.96
C SER A 61 -6.80 34.02 4.46
N PHE A 62 -5.67 33.30 4.38
CA PHE A 62 -4.39 33.76 4.89
C PHE A 62 -3.25 33.47 3.88
N PRO A 63 -2.84 34.45 3.06
CA PRO A 63 -1.81 34.27 2.06
C PRO A 63 -0.44 34.04 2.72
N LEU A 64 0.00 32.80 2.74
CA LEU A 64 1.32 32.38 3.22
C LEU A 64 2.01 31.56 2.13
N ASP A 65 3.28 31.79 1.91
CA ASP A 65 4.10 30.95 1.03
C ASP A 65 4.44 29.65 1.74
N VAL A 66 3.66 28.61 1.45
CA VAL A 66 3.82 27.26 2.00
C VAL A 66 4.20 26.23 0.93
N PHE A 67 4.42 26.70 -0.30
CA PHE A 67 4.58 25.82 -1.45
C PHE A 67 6.02 25.33 -1.58
N ASP A 68 6.18 24.02 -1.69
CA ASP A 68 7.49 23.34 -1.81
C ASP A 68 7.59 22.48 -3.07
N HIS A 69 6.49 22.32 -3.82
CA HIS A 69 6.41 21.42 -4.98
C HIS A 69 5.59 22.03 -6.12
N VAL A 70 5.78 21.48 -7.33
CA VAL A 70 5.06 21.90 -8.55
C VAL A 70 4.52 20.70 -9.28
N ILE A 71 3.22 20.73 -9.57
CA ILE A 71 2.48 19.73 -10.36
C ILE A 71 1.83 20.43 -11.56
N LEU A 72 1.19 19.66 -12.45
CA LEU A 72 0.53 20.20 -13.64
C LEU A 72 -0.96 19.90 -13.63
N CYS A 73 -1.77 20.92 -13.95
CA CYS A 73 -3.21 20.83 -14.10
C CYS A 73 -3.61 21.01 -15.57
N ILE A 74 -4.41 20.09 -16.08
CA ILE A 74 -5.08 20.16 -17.40
C ILE A 74 -6.56 20.37 -17.14
N PRO A 75 -7.09 21.61 -17.24
CA PRO A 75 -8.50 21.88 -17.02
C PRO A 75 -9.36 21.26 -18.12
N ARG A 76 -10.52 20.72 -17.74
CA ARG A 76 -11.58 20.27 -18.64
C ARG A 76 -12.87 21.03 -18.32
N GLU A 77 -13.91 20.81 -19.09
CA GLU A 77 -15.20 21.51 -18.90
C GLU A 77 -15.84 21.28 -17.51
N LYS A 78 -15.68 20.08 -16.96
CA LYS A 78 -16.34 19.69 -15.68
C LYS A 78 -15.37 19.23 -14.61
N ASP A 79 -14.13 18.93 -14.97
CA ASP A 79 -13.12 18.40 -14.08
C ASP A 79 -11.71 18.90 -14.48
N SER A 80 -10.68 18.29 -13.92
CA SER A 80 -9.30 18.54 -14.27
C SER A 80 -8.51 17.23 -14.25
N VAL A 81 -7.57 17.05 -15.18
CA VAL A 81 -6.57 16.01 -15.08
C VAL A 81 -5.31 16.59 -14.46
N TRP A 82 -4.81 15.92 -13.44
CA TRP A 82 -3.62 16.33 -12.73
C TRP A 82 -2.45 15.41 -13.07
N LEU A 83 -1.26 15.97 -13.21
CA LEU A 83 -0.05 15.21 -13.52
C LEU A 83 1.01 15.49 -12.46
N GLU A 84 1.48 14.42 -11.82
CA GLU A 84 2.68 14.42 -10.99
C GLU A 84 3.90 14.16 -11.90
N CYS A 85 4.59 15.23 -12.31
CA CYS A 85 5.65 15.14 -13.31
C CYS A 85 6.97 14.57 -12.77
N THR A 86 7.09 14.36 -11.46
CA THR A 86 8.30 13.80 -10.84
C THR A 86 8.25 12.30 -10.64
N SER A 87 7.08 11.68 -10.82
CA SER A 87 6.90 10.23 -10.77
C SER A 87 7.00 9.63 -12.18
N ASP A 88 7.72 8.55 -12.31
CA ASP A 88 7.82 7.71 -13.51
C ASP A 88 6.85 6.52 -13.49
N HIS A 89 6.07 6.39 -12.42
CA HIS A 89 5.14 5.30 -12.18
C HIS A 89 3.66 5.73 -12.15
N ASN A 90 3.37 6.90 -11.60
CA ASN A 90 2.00 7.37 -11.47
C ASN A 90 1.28 7.49 -12.81
N THR A 91 0.07 6.91 -12.90
CA THR A 91 -0.79 7.09 -14.06
C THR A 91 -1.33 8.53 -14.12
N ALA A 92 -1.59 9.03 -15.34
CA ALA A 92 -2.18 10.35 -15.53
C ALA A 92 -3.52 10.48 -14.79
N GLY A 93 -3.66 11.53 -14.00
CA GLY A 93 -4.85 11.77 -13.16
C GLY A 93 -4.70 11.30 -11.72
N PHE A 94 -3.70 10.49 -11.39
CA PHE A 94 -3.42 10.06 -10.02
C PHE A 94 -2.29 10.88 -9.41
N LEU A 95 -2.56 11.55 -8.30
CA LEU A 95 -1.59 12.37 -7.56
C LEU A 95 -0.96 11.64 -6.37
N GLY A 96 -1.67 10.67 -5.80
CA GLY A 96 -1.28 9.99 -4.57
C GLY A 96 -1.31 10.89 -3.34
N SER A 97 -1.00 10.29 -2.20
CA SER A 97 -1.00 10.96 -0.89
C SER A 97 0.00 12.12 -0.77
N PHE A 98 0.90 12.23 -1.73
CA PHE A 98 1.92 13.29 -1.74
C PHE A 98 1.33 14.66 -2.09
N THR A 99 0.41 14.73 -3.05
CA THR A 99 -0.15 15.99 -3.57
C THR A 99 -1.67 16.02 -3.68
N GLU A 100 -2.38 14.95 -3.30
CA GLU A 100 -3.84 14.94 -3.23
C GLU A 100 -4.40 15.64 -1.98
N ASN A 101 -5.70 16.01 -2.03
CA ASN A 101 -6.45 16.60 -0.91
C ASN A 101 -5.79 17.87 -0.34
N LYS A 102 -5.32 18.74 -1.23
CA LYS A 102 -4.62 20.00 -0.96
C LYS A 102 -5.30 21.16 -1.70
N ASN A 103 -4.92 22.39 -1.33
CA ASN A 103 -5.17 23.57 -2.15
C ASN A 103 -3.90 23.88 -2.95
N ALA A 104 -3.99 23.82 -4.28
CA ALA A 104 -2.91 24.14 -5.20
C ALA A 104 -3.13 25.51 -5.84
N LEU A 105 -2.07 26.29 -5.98
CA LEU A 105 -2.10 27.59 -6.65
C LEU A 105 -1.77 27.44 -8.12
N LEU A 106 -2.80 27.47 -8.98
CA LEU A 106 -2.65 27.48 -10.43
C LEU A 106 -2.00 28.80 -10.91
N LEU A 107 -0.99 28.69 -11.73
CA LEU A 107 -0.35 29.85 -12.38
C LEU A 107 -0.98 30.06 -13.77
N THR A 108 -2.00 30.93 -13.82
CA THR A 108 -2.73 31.23 -15.07
C THR A 108 -2.24 32.53 -15.71
N GLU A 109 -2.69 32.82 -16.94
CA GLU A 109 -2.39 34.09 -17.63
C GLU A 109 -2.97 35.30 -16.90
N ASN A 110 -4.01 35.11 -16.09
CA ASN A 110 -4.71 36.16 -15.35
C ASN A 110 -4.28 36.24 -13.86
N GLY A 111 -3.22 35.53 -13.48
CA GLY A 111 -2.71 35.47 -12.10
C GLY A 111 -2.90 34.10 -11.46
N GLY A 112 -2.68 34.05 -10.14
CA GLY A 112 -2.81 32.85 -9.34
C GLY A 112 -4.28 32.54 -8.97
N VAL A 113 -4.68 31.27 -9.09
CA VAL A 113 -6.03 30.80 -8.68
C VAL A 113 -5.84 29.58 -7.77
N LEU A 114 -6.32 29.70 -6.52
CA LEU A 114 -6.27 28.58 -5.57
C LEU A 114 -7.41 27.59 -5.86
N VAL A 115 -7.09 26.32 -6.09
CA VAL A 115 -8.05 25.26 -6.41
C VAL A 115 -7.75 23.99 -5.61
N PRO A 116 -8.76 23.19 -5.24
CA PRO A 116 -8.54 21.92 -4.57
C PRO A 116 -7.97 20.88 -5.55
N THR A 117 -7.03 20.06 -5.08
CA THR A 117 -6.63 18.84 -5.77
C THR A 117 -7.61 17.69 -5.45
N PRO A 118 -7.68 16.64 -6.31
CA PRO A 118 -8.50 15.46 -6.07
C PRO A 118 -8.22 14.83 -4.71
N ARG A 119 -9.18 14.02 -4.26
CA ARG A 119 -9.05 13.20 -3.06
C ARG A 119 -9.35 11.75 -3.41
N SER A 120 -8.40 10.87 -3.13
CA SER A 120 -8.59 9.44 -3.28
C SER A 120 -9.55 8.86 -2.25
N ASN A 121 -10.25 7.83 -2.64
CA ASN A 121 -11.00 6.95 -1.74
C ASN A 121 -10.27 5.60 -1.60
N TYR A 122 -10.78 4.74 -0.72
CA TYR A 122 -10.12 3.45 -0.42
C TYR A 122 -9.99 2.51 -1.63
N LYS A 123 -10.82 2.66 -2.67
CA LYS A 123 -10.74 1.87 -3.90
C LYS A 123 -9.63 2.31 -4.85
N ASN A 124 -9.02 3.47 -4.63
CA ASN A 124 -7.88 3.92 -5.41
C ASN A 124 -6.57 3.29 -4.93
N ASN A 125 -6.51 2.84 -3.67
CA ASN A 125 -5.34 2.24 -3.03
C ASN A 125 -5.68 0.80 -2.63
N GLN A 126 -5.56 -0.12 -3.57
CA GLN A 126 -5.90 -1.52 -3.37
C GLN A 126 -4.67 -2.38 -3.23
N LEU A 127 -4.76 -3.38 -2.35
CA LEU A 127 -3.85 -4.52 -2.25
C LEU A 127 -4.69 -5.79 -2.30
N SER A 128 -4.50 -6.61 -3.32
CA SER A 128 -5.13 -7.93 -3.41
C SER A 128 -4.06 -9.00 -3.48
N THR A 129 -4.04 -9.90 -2.51
CA THR A 129 -3.06 -10.98 -2.45
C THR A 129 -3.75 -12.34 -2.59
N LYS A 130 -3.09 -13.23 -3.30
CA LYS A 130 -3.41 -14.65 -3.32
C LYS A 130 -2.15 -15.45 -3.11
N THR A 131 -2.14 -16.29 -2.08
CA THR A 131 -0.98 -17.11 -1.72
C THR A 131 -1.39 -18.57 -1.58
N ASP A 132 -0.81 -19.45 -2.37
CA ASP A 132 -0.89 -20.90 -2.22
C ASP A 132 0.33 -21.38 -1.44
N ILE A 133 0.11 -22.06 -0.32
CA ILE A 133 1.14 -22.56 0.61
C ILE A 133 1.04 -24.07 0.68
N ILE A 134 2.06 -24.76 0.18
CA ILE A 134 2.16 -26.22 0.24
C ILE A 134 3.05 -26.56 1.43
N LEU A 135 2.45 -27.16 2.48
CA LEU A 135 3.20 -27.67 3.63
C LEU A 135 3.85 -29.00 3.29
N ASP A 136 5.07 -29.21 3.79
CA ASP A 136 5.68 -30.54 3.84
C ASP A 136 5.36 -31.29 5.15
N ALA A 137 5.87 -32.52 5.26
CA ALA A 137 5.62 -33.39 6.43
C ALA A 137 6.40 -32.92 7.68
N GLU A 138 7.46 -32.16 7.52
CA GLU A 138 8.38 -31.69 8.55
C GLU A 138 7.98 -30.31 9.10
N GLY A 139 7.00 -29.64 8.45
CA GLY A 139 6.51 -28.32 8.83
C GLY A 139 7.19 -27.16 8.12
N GLY A 140 7.97 -27.45 7.08
CA GLY A 140 8.39 -26.48 6.08
C GLY A 140 7.28 -26.16 5.10
N ALA A 141 7.50 -25.22 4.18
CA ALA A 141 6.54 -24.88 3.16
C ALA A 141 7.16 -24.21 1.93
N HIS A 142 6.51 -24.44 0.80
CA HIS A 142 6.71 -23.65 -0.41
C HIS A 142 5.46 -22.79 -0.66
N ALA A 143 5.66 -21.50 -0.86
CA ALA A 143 4.58 -20.54 -1.08
C ALA A 143 4.72 -19.83 -2.43
N VAL A 144 3.64 -19.81 -3.20
CA VAL A 144 3.52 -19.02 -4.43
C VAL A 144 2.52 -17.91 -4.17
N SER A 145 2.96 -16.66 -4.29
CA SER A 145 2.16 -15.48 -3.99
C SER A 145 2.02 -14.59 -5.21
N SER A 146 0.80 -14.11 -5.44
CA SER A 146 0.47 -13.07 -6.41
C SER A 146 -0.11 -11.88 -5.67
N ILE A 147 0.46 -10.69 -5.90
CA ILE A 147 0.09 -9.44 -5.25
C ILE A 147 -0.30 -8.45 -6.35
N TYR A 148 -1.56 -8.03 -6.37
CA TYR A 148 -2.03 -6.91 -7.19
C TYR A 148 -2.14 -5.65 -6.33
N ALA A 149 -1.51 -4.58 -6.78
CA ALA A 149 -1.50 -3.30 -6.08
C ALA A 149 -1.91 -2.14 -6.98
N THR A 150 -2.54 -1.12 -6.41
CA THR A 150 -2.89 0.13 -7.10
C THR A 150 -2.57 1.34 -6.24
N GLY A 151 -2.46 2.50 -6.87
CA GLY A 151 -2.30 3.78 -6.19
C GLY A 151 -1.02 3.90 -5.38
N ASP A 152 -1.11 4.52 -4.20
CA ASP A 152 0.03 4.67 -3.28
C ASP A 152 0.66 3.34 -2.87
N ILE A 153 -0.15 2.27 -2.80
CA ILE A 153 0.35 0.94 -2.45
C ILE A 153 1.23 0.41 -3.58
N ASP A 154 0.79 0.52 -4.83
CA ASP A 154 1.59 0.11 -5.99
C ASP A 154 2.89 0.91 -6.10
N GLY A 155 2.85 2.22 -5.83
CA GLY A 155 4.05 3.06 -5.77
C GLY A 155 5.10 2.55 -4.76
N LEU A 156 4.68 2.04 -3.61
CA LEU A 156 5.60 1.45 -2.63
C LEU A 156 6.25 0.17 -3.17
N PHE A 157 5.45 -0.74 -3.75
CA PHE A 157 5.98 -1.97 -4.36
C PHE A 157 6.91 -1.67 -5.54
N TYR A 158 6.56 -0.67 -6.36
CA TYR A 158 7.37 -0.23 -7.49
C TYR A 158 8.76 0.23 -7.06
N GLU A 159 8.86 1.06 -6.02
CA GLU A 159 10.16 1.52 -5.51
C GLU A 159 10.98 0.36 -4.92
N VAL A 160 10.37 -0.49 -4.10
CA VAL A 160 11.06 -1.66 -3.53
C VAL A 160 11.61 -2.58 -4.63
N ASN A 161 10.85 -2.80 -5.70
CA ASN A 161 11.27 -3.69 -6.77
C ASN A 161 12.33 -3.11 -7.73
N LYS A 162 12.83 -1.89 -7.48
CA LYS A 162 14.04 -1.33 -8.11
C LYS A 162 15.33 -1.73 -7.38
N GLU A 163 15.21 -2.16 -6.13
CA GLU A 163 16.34 -2.58 -5.30
C GLU A 163 16.84 -3.98 -5.69
N ASP A 164 18.03 -4.35 -5.21
CA ASP A 164 18.56 -5.70 -5.34
C ASP A 164 17.76 -6.70 -4.47
N THR A 165 17.92 -8.00 -4.75
CA THR A 165 17.12 -9.08 -4.12
C THR A 165 17.24 -9.11 -2.60
N ASP A 166 18.45 -8.87 -2.06
CA ASP A 166 18.68 -8.91 -0.61
C ASP A 166 17.98 -7.73 0.07
N THR A 167 18.12 -6.53 -0.48
CA THR A 167 17.42 -5.32 -0.04
C THR A 167 15.91 -5.48 -0.16
N GLN A 168 15.40 -6.06 -1.26
CA GLN A 168 13.98 -6.39 -1.42
C GLN A 168 13.51 -7.29 -0.28
N LYS A 169 14.20 -8.42 -0.02
CA LYS A 169 13.86 -9.35 1.06
C LYS A 169 13.78 -8.64 2.41
N GLU A 170 14.79 -7.82 2.75
CA GLU A 170 14.80 -7.05 4.00
C GLU A 170 13.59 -6.13 4.12
N ILE A 171 13.22 -5.40 3.05
CA ILE A 171 12.06 -4.51 3.06
C ILE A 171 10.76 -5.30 3.20
N TYR A 172 10.60 -6.44 2.48
CA TYR A 172 9.43 -7.28 2.64
C TYR A 172 9.29 -7.80 4.06
N VAL A 173 10.36 -8.26 4.68
CA VAL A 173 10.35 -8.77 6.05
C VAL A 173 10.09 -7.65 7.06
N HIS A 174 10.82 -6.54 7.02
CA HIS A 174 10.79 -5.53 8.08
C HIS A 174 9.73 -4.45 7.88
N TYR A 175 9.44 -4.06 6.64
CA TYR A 175 8.47 -3.00 6.37
C TYR A 175 7.06 -3.55 6.11
N PHE A 176 6.93 -4.61 5.29
CA PHE A 176 5.65 -5.25 5.04
C PHE A 176 5.31 -6.36 6.05
N ASN A 177 6.23 -6.64 7.01
CA ASN A 177 6.11 -7.68 8.02
C ASN A 177 5.75 -9.06 7.45
N TYR A 178 6.46 -9.46 6.42
CA TYR A 178 6.43 -10.84 5.96
C TYR A 178 7.15 -11.72 6.99
N LYS A 179 6.64 -12.95 7.16
CA LYS A 179 7.41 -13.98 7.84
C LYS A 179 8.69 -14.19 7.04
N GLU A 180 9.84 -14.14 7.71
CA GLU A 180 11.14 -14.26 7.05
C GLU A 180 11.26 -15.60 6.34
N PRO A 181 11.42 -15.62 4.99
CA PRO A 181 11.62 -16.84 4.22
C PRO A 181 13.10 -17.22 4.18
N ASP A 182 13.38 -18.51 4.05
CA ASP A 182 14.75 -19.00 3.79
C ASP A 182 15.15 -18.63 2.35
N GLU A 183 14.23 -18.79 1.39
CA GLU A 183 14.43 -18.35 0.00
C GLU A 183 13.34 -17.37 -0.41
N PHE A 184 13.73 -16.31 -1.11
CA PHE A 184 12.86 -15.26 -1.65
C PHE A 184 13.21 -15.01 -3.11
N VAL A 185 12.23 -15.19 -4.01
CA VAL A 185 12.41 -14.93 -5.44
C VAL A 185 11.23 -14.13 -5.98
N LEU A 186 11.50 -12.91 -6.46
CA LEU A 186 10.55 -12.19 -7.32
C LEU A 186 10.63 -12.80 -8.73
N LYS A 187 9.52 -13.37 -9.21
CA LYS A 187 9.48 -14.06 -10.53
C LYS A 187 9.25 -13.08 -11.66
N GLU A 188 8.19 -12.32 -11.58
CA GLU A 188 7.81 -11.37 -12.62
C GLU A 188 6.91 -10.27 -12.06
N LYS A 189 6.74 -9.21 -12.84
CA LYS A 189 5.75 -8.17 -12.59
C LYS A 189 5.05 -7.82 -13.90
N GLU A 190 3.74 -7.65 -13.83
CA GLU A 190 2.91 -7.27 -14.97
C GLU A 190 2.09 -6.02 -14.64
N GLN A 191 2.13 -5.04 -15.52
CA GLN A 191 1.22 -3.90 -15.40
C GLN A 191 -0.14 -4.30 -15.97
N THR A 192 -1.18 -4.22 -15.14
CA THR A 192 -2.54 -4.60 -15.50
C THR A 192 -3.50 -3.46 -15.21
N GLY A 193 -3.95 -2.77 -16.26
CA GLY A 193 -4.81 -1.60 -16.10
C GLY A 193 -4.14 -0.45 -15.35
N ILE A 194 -4.67 -0.09 -14.19
CA ILE A 194 -4.18 1.00 -13.34
C ILE A 194 -3.24 0.53 -12.22
N GLY A 195 -2.90 -0.75 -12.16
CA GLY A 195 -2.07 -1.34 -11.12
C GLY A 195 -1.08 -2.34 -11.66
N THR A 196 -0.27 -2.89 -10.76
CA THR A 196 0.77 -3.86 -11.06
C THR A 196 0.53 -5.14 -10.29
N THR A 197 0.76 -6.28 -10.94
CA THR A 197 0.79 -7.60 -10.32
C THR A 197 2.24 -8.04 -10.15
N TYR A 198 2.57 -8.51 -8.96
CA TYR A 198 3.90 -9.02 -8.57
C TYR A 198 3.77 -10.50 -8.21
N HIS A 199 4.67 -11.35 -8.72
CA HIS A 199 4.67 -12.78 -8.48
C HIS A 199 5.92 -13.19 -7.72
N PHE A 200 5.74 -13.92 -6.61
CA PHE A 200 6.82 -14.34 -5.72
C PHE A 200 6.77 -15.84 -5.49
N GLU A 201 7.95 -16.43 -5.34
CA GLU A 201 8.13 -17.75 -4.74
C GLU A 201 8.95 -17.62 -3.46
N LEU A 202 8.51 -18.31 -2.41
CA LEU A 202 9.05 -18.21 -1.06
C LEU A 202 9.18 -19.63 -0.51
N SER A 203 10.32 -19.97 0.07
CA SER A 203 10.53 -21.25 0.76
C SER A 203 10.77 -21.01 2.24
N TYR A 204 10.26 -21.90 3.06
CA TYR A 204 10.37 -21.89 4.52
C TYR A 204 10.78 -23.26 5.00
N ASP A 205 11.92 -23.37 5.68
CA ASP A 205 12.29 -24.60 6.41
C ASP A 205 11.31 -24.84 7.55
N LYS A 206 10.71 -23.74 8.07
CA LYS A 206 9.77 -23.77 9.16
C LYS A 206 8.74 -22.64 9.04
N ILE A 207 7.50 -22.98 8.60
CA ILE A 207 6.44 -21.98 8.47
C ILE A 207 5.64 -21.77 9.74
N TYR A 208 5.54 -22.76 10.63
CA TYR A 208 4.82 -22.62 11.90
C TYR A 208 5.57 -21.70 12.88
N ASP A 209 4.83 -21.03 13.77
CA ASP A 209 5.42 -20.16 14.78
C ASP A 209 6.01 -20.98 15.93
N PHE A 210 5.33 -22.03 16.33
CA PHE A 210 5.79 -23.01 17.33
C PHE A 210 5.01 -24.32 17.17
N ASN A 211 5.50 -25.39 17.82
CA ASN A 211 4.82 -26.66 17.89
C ASN A 211 4.77 -27.14 19.36
N ALA A 212 3.76 -27.95 19.68
CA ALA A 212 3.58 -28.61 20.97
C ALA A 212 3.20 -30.07 20.75
N GLY A 213 4.16 -30.97 20.88
CA GLY A 213 4.00 -32.38 20.48
C GLY A 213 3.73 -32.47 18.97
N ASN A 214 2.58 -33.05 18.64
CA ASN A 214 2.14 -33.18 17.24
C ASN A 214 1.27 -32.00 16.75
N LYS A 215 1.09 -30.94 17.55
CA LYS A 215 0.36 -29.73 17.16
C LYS A 215 1.29 -28.70 16.57
N TYR A 216 0.95 -28.19 15.39
CA TYR A 216 1.66 -27.08 14.73
C TYR A 216 0.76 -25.85 14.70
N PHE A 217 1.30 -24.70 15.11
CA PHE A 217 0.61 -23.42 15.20
C PHE A 217 1.03 -22.54 14.02
N LEU A 218 0.22 -22.53 12.97
CA LEU A 218 0.49 -21.81 11.73
C LEU A 218 -0.02 -20.37 11.84
N PRO A 219 0.68 -19.41 11.21
CA PRO A 219 0.12 -18.07 10.98
C PRO A 219 -1.06 -18.18 10.00
N GLN A 220 -1.97 -17.19 10.02
CA GLN A 220 -3.08 -17.18 9.07
C GLN A 220 -2.64 -16.83 7.64
N ARG A 221 -1.50 -16.16 7.51
CA ARG A 221 -0.82 -15.79 6.25
C ARG A 221 0.66 -15.52 6.52
N ILE A 222 1.42 -15.35 5.45
CA ILE A 222 2.88 -15.12 5.53
C ILE A 222 3.27 -13.65 5.74
N TYR A 223 2.31 -12.73 5.85
CA TYR A 223 2.56 -11.30 6.12
C TYR A 223 1.48 -10.73 7.04
N GLN A 224 1.70 -9.53 7.58
CA GLN A 224 0.69 -8.85 8.38
C GLN A 224 -0.19 -7.95 7.50
N LEU A 225 -1.51 -8.14 7.58
CA LEU A 225 -2.48 -7.36 6.80
C LEU A 225 -2.49 -5.87 7.21
N SER A 226 -2.21 -5.59 8.48
CA SER A 226 -2.10 -4.24 9.03
C SER A 226 -0.97 -4.14 10.04
N ASN A 227 -0.17 -3.07 9.93
CA ASN A 227 0.88 -2.71 10.88
C ASN A 227 0.46 -1.55 11.79
N GLU A 228 -0.80 -1.14 11.73
CA GLU A 228 -1.31 0.00 12.47
C GLU A 228 -1.37 -0.30 13.98
N LYS A 229 -0.52 0.40 14.72
CA LYS A 229 -0.48 0.35 16.20
C LYS A 229 -1.08 1.62 16.77
N ILE A 230 -2.39 1.63 16.94
CA ILE A 230 -3.13 2.77 17.50
C ILE A 230 -3.38 2.50 18.98
N ASN A 231 -2.88 3.38 19.83
CA ASN A 231 -3.04 3.20 21.29
C ASN A 231 -4.42 3.73 21.74
N PRO A 232 -5.33 2.86 22.20
CA PRO A 232 -6.67 3.26 22.64
C PRO A 232 -6.70 4.11 23.91
N SER A 233 -5.60 4.11 24.71
CA SER A 233 -5.52 4.83 25.96
C SER A 233 -5.24 6.33 25.80
N TYR A 234 -4.95 6.81 24.60
CA TYR A 234 -4.67 8.22 24.35
C TYR A 234 -5.93 8.98 23.99
N SER A 235 -6.19 10.07 24.70
CA SER A 235 -7.12 11.12 24.23
C SER A 235 -6.38 12.06 23.29
N ARG A 236 -7.06 12.51 22.23
CA ARG A 236 -6.49 13.43 21.24
C ARG A 236 -7.25 14.74 21.21
N ARG A 237 -6.53 15.82 20.93
CA ARG A 237 -7.09 17.15 20.65
C ARG A 237 -7.13 17.43 19.14
N ASN A 238 -6.21 16.81 18.40
CA ASN A 238 -6.08 16.99 16.95
C ASN A 238 -6.46 15.70 16.21
N GLU A 239 -6.77 15.85 14.94
CA GLU A 239 -7.04 14.74 14.03
C GLU A 239 -5.89 13.72 14.00
N TYR A 240 -6.24 12.47 13.75
CA TYR A 240 -5.29 11.40 13.44
C TYR A 240 -5.27 11.16 11.94
N LEU A 241 -4.08 11.17 11.33
CA LEU A 241 -3.91 11.10 9.90
C LEU A 241 -3.26 9.77 9.51
N PHE A 242 -3.99 8.99 8.72
CA PHE A 242 -3.41 7.93 7.91
C PHE A 242 -2.88 8.52 6.61
N ARG A 243 -1.89 7.87 6.02
CA ARG A 243 -1.30 8.33 4.76
C ARG A 243 -2.33 8.39 3.63
N TYR A 244 -3.14 7.34 3.48
CA TYR A 244 -4.23 7.21 2.51
C TYR A 244 -5.30 6.23 3.00
N PRO A 245 -6.55 6.32 2.51
CA PRO A 245 -7.55 5.28 2.69
C PRO A 245 -7.23 4.09 1.78
N TYR A 246 -7.57 2.86 2.19
CA TYR A 246 -7.20 1.67 1.43
C TYR A 246 -8.21 0.53 1.54
N GLU A 247 -8.14 -0.38 0.56
CA GLU A 247 -8.76 -1.70 0.60
C GLU A 247 -7.67 -2.77 0.46
N LYS A 248 -7.64 -3.70 1.39
CA LYS A 248 -6.76 -4.87 1.36
C LYS A 248 -7.61 -6.13 1.35
N THR A 249 -7.38 -7.00 0.39
CA THR A 249 -7.98 -8.34 0.32
C THR A 249 -6.89 -9.39 0.28
N ASP A 250 -7.10 -10.49 0.96
CA ASP A 250 -6.17 -11.61 1.01
C ASP A 250 -6.90 -12.93 0.85
N THR A 251 -6.34 -13.83 0.09
CA THR A 251 -6.73 -15.23 0.00
C THR A 251 -5.50 -16.10 0.19
N THR A 252 -5.37 -16.69 1.36
CA THR A 252 -4.30 -17.64 1.68
C THR A 252 -4.85 -19.06 1.70
N ILE A 253 -4.24 -19.95 0.94
CA ILE A 253 -4.64 -21.36 0.79
C ILE A 253 -3.50 -22.23 1.31
N PHE A 254 -3.75 -22.96 2.39
CA PHE A 254 -2.84 -23.99 2.87
C PHE A 254 -3.23 -25.35 2.29
N HIS A 255 -2.30 -26.03 1.64
CA HIS A 255 -2.40 -27.40 1.21
C HIS A 255 -1.70 -28.29 2.24
N LEU A 256 -2.47 -29.14 2.92
CA LEU A 256 -1.98 -29.96 4.02
C LEU A 256 -1.49 -31.32 3.50
N PRO A 257 -0.32 -31.81 3.97
CA PRO A 257 0.15 -33.15 3.66
C PRO A 257 -0.84 -34.22 4.15
N GLU A 258 -0.68 -35.44 3.65
CA GLU A 258 -1.58 -36.56 3.96
C GLU A 258 -1.72 -36.86 5.45
N LYS A 259 -0.65 -36.65 6.18
CA LYS A 259 -0.56 -36.92 7.61
C LYS A 259 -1.05 -35.78 8.51
N PHE A 260 -1.50 -34.66 7.92
CA PHE A 260 -1.98 -33.51 8.68
C PHE A 260 -3.52 -33.41 8.66
N SER A 261 -4.08 -32.98 9.78
CA SER A 261 -5.50 -32.64 9.91
C SER A 261 -5.68 -31.31 10.65
N THR A 262 -6.80 -30.64 10.43
CA THR A 262 -7.13 -29.42 11.15
C THR A 262 -7.64 -29.76 12.56
N ASP A 263 -7.17 -29.03 13.58
CA ASP A 263 -7.61 -29.16 14.99
C ASP A 263 -8.44 -27.94 15.41
N ASN A 264 -7.78 -26.80 15.59
CA ASN A 264 -8.45 -25.55 15.98
C ASN A 264 -8.33 -24.50 14.88
N ILE A 265 -9.47 -24.05 14.40
CA ILE A 265 -9.60 -23.06 13.34
C ILE A 265 -10.28 -21.82 13.89
N PRO A 266 -9.71 -20.62 13.69
CA PRO A 266 -10.32 -19.37 14.11
C PRO A 266 -11.72 -19.18 13.53
N SER A 267 -12.64 -18.63 14.31
CA SER A 267 -14.01 -18.38 13.86
C SER A 267 -14.07 -17.26 12.83
N PRO A 268 -15.02 -17.31 11.89
CA PRO A 268 -15.31 -16.16 11.02
C PRO A 268 -15.67 -14.93 11.84
N VAL A 269 -15.32 -13.74 11.33
CA VAL A 269 -15.63 -12.49 11.99
C VAL A 269 -15.93 -11.40 10.97
N GLU A 270 -16.81 -10.47 11.35
CA GLU A 270 -17.10 -9.25 10.58
C GLU A 270 -17.23 -8.06 11.53
N LEU A 271 -16.43 -7.02 11.26
CA LEU A 271 -16.43 -5.74 11.97
C LEU A 271 -16.73 -4.64 10.95
N ASN A 272 -17.70 -3.79 11.22
CA ASN A 272 -18.08 -2.71 10.31
C ASN A 272 -18.48 -1.45 11.07
N ASN A 273 -17.87 -0.33 10.67
CA ASN A 273 -18.28 1.00 11.11
C ASN A 273 -18.05 2.02 9.97
N ASP A 274 -18.27 3.29 10.22
CA ASP A 274 -18.12 4.36 9.23
C ASP A 274 -16.66 4.69 8.86
N ILE A 275 -15.69 4.18 9.63
CA ILE A 275 -14.24 4.41 9.44
C ILE A 275 -13.57 3.21 8.81
N GLY A 276 -13.94 1.99 9.23
CA GLY A 276 -13.29 0.75 8.79
C GLY A 276 -14.26 -0.39 8.53
N TYR A 277 -13.77 -1.38 7.80
CA TYR A 277 -14.43 -2.67 7.59
C TYR A 277 -13.39 -3.78 7.66
N TYR A 278 -13.69 -4.84 8.39
CA TYR A 278 -12.86 -6.05 8.43
C TYR A 278 -13.76 -7.27 8.37
N LYS A 279 -13.41 -8.21 7.50
CA LYS A 279 -14.10 -9.51 7.38
C LYS A 279 -13.07 -10.61 7.21
N LYS A 280 -13.25 -11.70 7.94
CA LYS A 280 -12.48 -12.94 7.82
C LYS A 280 -13.42 -14.12 7.69
N GLN A 281 -13.15 -14.97 6.71
CA GLN A 281 -13.83 -16.24 6.48
C GLN A 281 -12.81 -17.35 6.31
N ILE A 282 -13.15 -18.54 6.76
CA ILE A 282 -12.27 -19.71 6.64
C ILE A 282 -13.10 -20.87 6.06
N VAL A 283 -12.58 -21.49 5.03
CA VAL A 283 -13.20 -22.60 4.33
C VAL A 283 -12.25 -23.80 4.36
N ILE A 284 -12.77 -24.94 4.82
CA ILE A 284 -12.03 -26.22 4.86
C ILE A 284 -12.56 -27.11 3.75
N ASN A 285 -11.69 -27.54 2.87
CA ASN A 285 -11.98 -28.58 1.88
C ASN A 285 -11.26 -29.87 2.29
N LYS A 286 -12.01 -30.82 2.84
CA LYS A 286 -11.46 -32.09 3.33
C LYS A 286 -10.97 -32.99 2.21
N GLU A 287 -11.65 -32.99 1.04
CA GLU A 287 -11.25 -33.80 -0.11
C GLU A 287 -9.94 -33.32 -0.72
N ALA A 288 -9.81 -32.00 -0.91
CA ALA A 288 -8.57 -31.36 -1.38
C ALA A 288 -7.52 -31.16 -0.28
N ARG A 289 -7.83 -31.52 0.97
CA ARG A 289 -6.96 -31.26 2.14
C ARG A 289 -6.43 -29.84 2.17
N SER A 290 -7.31 -28.88 1.93
CA SER A 290 -6.94 -27.47 1.91
C SER A 290 -7.76 -26.65 2.89
N LEU A 291 -7.12 -25.60 3.41
CA LEU A 291 -7.70 -24.60 4.27
C LEU A 291 -7.52 -23.24 3.59
N THR A 292 -8.62 -22.58 3.25
CA THR A 292 -8.62 -21.26 2.62
C THR A 292 -9.05 -20.20 3.62
N ILE A 293 -8.22 -19.17 3.82
CA ILE A 293 -8.53 -17.99 4.61
C ILE A 293 -8.76 -16.83 3.63
N ILE A 294 -9.93 -16.21 3.73
CA ILE A 294 -10.28 -15.04 2.93
C ILE A 294 -10.48 -13.87 3.89
N THR A 295 -9.73 -12.81 3.69
CA THR A 295 -9.77 -11.63 4.55
C THR A 295 -9.92 -10.37 3.72
N GLN A 296 -10.70 -9.41 4.22
CA GLN A 296 -10.81 -8.06 3.70
C GLN A 296 -10.65 -7.05 4.84
N LEU A 297 -9.83 -6.02 4.61
CA LEU A 297 -9.63 -4.90 5.52
C LEU A 297 -9.70 -3.60 4.74
N ASN A 298 -10.65 -2.72 5.08
CA ASN A 298 -10.77 -1.40 4.48
C ASN A 298 -10.60 -0.32 5.54
N LEU A 299 -9.78 0.68 5.21
CA LEU A 299 -9.78 1.98 5.88
C LEU A 299 -10.52 2.97 4.97
N LYS A 300 -11.73 3.37 5.36
CA LYS A 300 -12.63 4.18 4.52
C LYS A 300 -12.27 5.67 4.51
N LYS A 301 -11.61 6.16 5.57
CA LYS A 301 -11.23 7.56 5.78
C LYS A 301 -9.78 7.65 6.22
N SER A 302 -9.00 8.56 5.64
CA SER A 302 -7.62 8.82 6.06
C SER A 302 -7.50 9.90 7.14
N ILE A 303 -8.51 10.72 7.34
CA ILE A 303 -8.56 11.77 8.36
C ILE A 303 -9.60 11.36 9.41
N ILE A 304 -9.15 11.16 10.63
CA ILE A 304 -9.99 10.71 11.76
C ILE A 304 -10.07 11.86 12.77
N SER A 305 -11.29 12.31 13.07
CA SER A 305 -11.48 13.36 14.07
C SER A 305 -10.95 12.94 15.45
N ALA A 306 -10.61 13.91 16.29
CA ALA A 306 -10.20 13.62 17.66
C ALA A 306 -11.27 12.83 18.44
N ASN A 307 -12.56 13.08 18.16
CA ASN A 307 -13.69 12.40 18.80
C ASN A 307 -13.84 10.94 18.34
N ASP A 308 -13.43 10.62 17.11
CA ASP A 308 -13.50 9.26 16.57
C ASP A 308 -12.23 8.43 16.83
N TYR A 309 -11.23 9.02 17.50
CA TYR A 309 -9.95 8.35 17.70
C TYR A 309 -10.06 7.04 18.50
N SER A 310 -10.86 7.01 19.56
CA SER A 310 -11.09 5.77 20.33
C SER A 310 -11.72 4.68 19.49
N LYS A 311 -12.69 5.06 18.64
CA LYS A 311 -13.40 4.14 17.74
C LYS A 311 -12.48 3.47 16.73
N ILE A 312 -11.54 4.22 16.11
CA ILE A 312 -10.56 3.64 15.20
C ILE A 312 -9.51 2.79 15.95
N ALA A 313 -9.12 3.20 17.15
CA ALA A 313 -8.18 2.44 17.98
C ALA A 313 -8.79 1.08 18.41
N GLU A 314 -10.04 1.05 18.82
CA GLU A 314 -10.78 -0.17 19.17
C GLU A 314 -10.97 -1.08 17.95
N PHE A 315 -11.25 -0.48 16.78
CA PHE A 315 -11.36 -1.22 15.53
C PHE A 315 -10.06 -1.94 15.20
N TYR A 316 -8.92 -1.26 15.19
CA TYR A 316 -7.62 -1.89 14.90
C TYR A 316 -7.17 -2.87 15.99
N ALA A 317 -7.46 -2.60 17.25
CA ALA A 317 -7.22 -3.56 18.33
C ALA A 317 -8.01 -4.87 18.12
N SER A 318 -9.26 -4.76 17.66
CA SER A 318 -10.10 -5.91 17.34
C SER A 318 -9.59 -6.65 16.09
N VAL A 319 -9.16 -5.94 15.05
CA VAL A 319 -8.52 -6.53 13.87
C VAL A 319 -7.26 -7.30 14.32
N GLN A 320 -6.37 -6.68 15.07
CA GLN A 320 -5.12 -7.31 15.52
C GLN A 320 -5.39 -8.58 16.34
N LYS A 321 -6.33 -8.54 17.29
CA LYS A 321 -6.74 -9.71 18.06
C LYS A 321 -7.19 -10.89 17.19
N ASN A 322 -7.86 -10.61 16.06
CA ASN A 322 -8.31 -11.64 15.13
C ASN A 322 -7.19 -12.14 14.21
N GLU A 323 -6.26 -11.26 13.83
CA GLU A 323 -5.10 -11.61 13.02
C GLU A 323 -4.06 -12.45 13.79
N ASP A 324 -3.92 -12.24 15.11
CA ASP A 324 -2.98 -12.97 15.96
C ASP A 324 -3.41 -14.42 16.27
N GLN A 325 -4.66 -14.78 15.99
CA GLN A 325 -5.14 -16.15 16.17
C GLN A 325 -4.37 -17.11 15.26
N LYS A 326 -4.01 -18.28 15.79
CA LYS A 326 -3.28 -19.29 15.05
C LYS A 326 -4.22 -20.38 14.52
N ILE A 327 -3.85 -20.92 13.38
CA ILE A 327 -4.44 -22.14 12.83
C ILE A 327 -3.68 -23.30 13.48
N VAL A 328 -4.40 -24.21 14.10
CA VAL A 328 -3.78 -25.42 14.67
C VAL A 328 -4.04 -26.61 13.78
N VAL A 329 -2.96 -27.24 13.36
CA VAL A 329 -2.99 -28.51 12.61
C VAL A 329 -2.28 -29.60 13.41
N LEU A 330 -2.75 -30.82 13.26
CA LEU A 330 -2.19 -32.02 13.91
C LEU A 330 -1.42 -32.84 12.88
N SER A 331 -0.19 -33.21 13.19
CA SER A 331 0.48 -34.29 12.49
C SER A 331 0.03 -35.63 13.08
N ASN A 332 -0.42 -36.54 12.22
CA ASN A 332 -0.85 -37.90 12.61
C ASN A 332 0.35 -38.87 12.73
N ASP A 333 1.57 -38.42 12.51
CA ASP A 333 2.74 -39.17 12.89
C ASP A 333 2.82 -39.25 14.42
N ARG A 334 2.80 -40.45 14.97
CA ARG A 334 3.07 -40.65 16.39
C ARG A 334 4.45 -40.05 16.67
N ALA A 335 4.50 -39.04 17.56
CA ALA A 335 5.75 -38.54 18.08
C ALA A 335 6.53 -39.76 18.60
N VAL A 336 7.60 -40.11 17.90
CA VAL A 336 8.60 -41.02 18.48
C VAL A 336 9.19 -40.20 19.63
N ALA A 337 8.75 -40.53 20.84
CA ALA A 337 9.30 -39.95 22.05
C ALA A 337 10.82 -40.20 22.00
N GLN A 338 11.57 -39.14 21.77
CA GLN A 338 13.01 -39.17 22.01
C GLN A 338 13.17 -39.23 23.52
N ASN A 339 13.49 -40.47 24.01
CA ASN A 339 13.97 -40.73 25.36
C ASN A 339 15.34 -40.07 25.57
#